data_b322703b61d91b428747621e0bc8bd38
#
_entry.id   b322703b61d91b428747621e0bc8bd38
#
_cell.length_a   1.000
_cell.length_b   1.000
_cell.length_c   1.000
_cell.angle_alpha   90.00
_cell.angle_beta   90.00
_cell.angle_gamma   90.00
#
_symmetry.space_group_name_H-M   'P 1'
#
loop_
_entity.id
_entity.type
_entity.pdbx_description
1 polymer ?
#
loop_
_entity_poly.entity_id
_entity_poly.type
_entity_poly.pdbx_seq_one_letter_code
_entity_poly.pdbx_strand_id
1 'polypeptide(L)'
;MLARYENYVDLDPEVKDAWGIPSLRFHYEFSDNEKKMCEDMANAGKEMFEAAGIEVVGVDKNILTEGWSIHELGTARMGTDPKTSVLNQFQQSHDVKNLFVVDGSSHVSASCQNPTWTIMALAWRSCEHLADEFKRGNL
;
A
#
# COMPACT_ATOMS: atom_id res chain seq x y z
N MET A 1 0.60 -1.50 -8.28
CA MET A 1 1.48 -0.31 -8.36
C MET A 1 2.66 -0.49 -7.43
N LEU A 2 3.85 -0.09 -7.83
CA LEU A 2 5.03 -0.07 -6.96
C LEU A 2 5.05 1.24 -6.14
N ALA A 3 5.51 1.16 -4.89
CA ALA A 3 5.70 2.35 -4.06
C ALA A 3 6.80 3.25 -4.68
N ARG A 4 6.49 4.53 -4.83
CA ARG A 4 7.41 5.56 -5.33
C ARG A 4 7.59 6.65 -4.28
N TYR A 5 8.77 7.28 -4.29
CA TYR A 5 9.09 8.31 -3.31
C TYR A 5 8.21 9.57 -3.47
N GLU A 6 7.77 9.85 -4.70
CA GLU A 6 6.92 11.00 -5.03
C GLU A 6 5.46 10.81 -4.57
N ASN A 7 5.05 9.56 -4.30
CA ASN A 7 3.75 9.24 -3.74
C ASN A 7 3.86 9.12 -2.22
N TYR A 8 3.41 10.15 -1.50
CA TYR A 8 3.54 10.23 -0.05
C TYR A 8 2.32 10.91 0.60
N VAL A 9 2.27 10.82 1.91
CA VAL A 9 1.26 11.49 2.73
C VAL A 9 1.98 12.44 3.68
N ASP A 10 1.47 13.66 3.81
CA ASP A 10 1.91 14.62 4.81
C ASP A 10 0.71 15.24 5.56
N LEU A 11 1.00 16.14 6.47
CA LEU A 11 -0.02 16.92 7.17
C LEU A 11 -0.26 18.23 6.42
N ASP A 12 -1.53 18.54 6.17
CA ASP A 12 -1.90 19.81 5.55
C ASP A 12 -1.64 20.96 6.54
N PRO A 13 -0.87 21.99 6.16
CA PRO A 13 -0.52 23.08 7.05
C PRO A 13 -1.70 24.03 7.34
N GLU A 14 -2.70 24.04 6.48
CA GLU A 14 -3.81 25.01 6.54
C GLU A 14 -5.13 24.37 7.00
N VAL A 15 -5.38 23.13 6.58
CA VAL A 15 -6.65 22.43 6.86
C VAL A 15 -6.55 21.63 8.14
N LYS A 16 -7.50 21.87 9.05
CA LYS A 16 -7.64 21.15 10.31
C LYS A 16 -9.05 20.64 10.47
N ASP A 17 -9.19 19.57 11.23
CA ASP A 17 -10.49 19.05 11.62
C ASP A 17 -11.15 19.90 12.72
N ALA A 18 -12.34 19.48 13.18
CA ALA A 18 -13.12 20.18 14.21
C ALA A 18 -12.41 20.26 15.58
N TRP A 19 -11.37 19.45 15.81
CA TRP A 19 -10.58 19.43 17.06
C TRP A 19 -9.22 20.11 16.91
N GLY A 20 -8.94 20.69 15.73
CA GLY A 20 -7.68 21.38 15.46
C GLY A 20 -6.54 20.46 15.04
N ILE A 21 -6.82 19.19 14.75
CA ILE A 21 -5.84 18.22 14.25
C ILE A 21 -5.62 18.48 12.75
N PRO A 22 -4.37 18.62 12.27
CA PRO A 22 -4.09 18.78 10.85
C PRO A 22 -4.62 17.60 10.03
N SER A 23 -5.28 17.90 8.90
CA SER A 23 -5.77 16.89 7.97
C SER A 23 -4.62 16.23 7.22
N LEU A 24 -4.82 14.98 6.78
CA LEU A 24 -3.89 14.31 5.88
C LEU A 24 -4.00 14.92 4.48
N ARG A 25 -2.84 15.11 3.84
CA ARG A 25 -2.72 15.51 2.44
C ARG A 25 -1.99 14.42 1.68
N PHE A 26 -2.60 13.95 0.57
CA PHE A 26 -2.09 12.87 -0.25
C PHE A 26 -1.46 13.44 -1.51
N HIS A 27 -0.20 13.09 -1.75
CA HIS A 27 0.51 13.32 -2.99
C HIS A 27 0.57 12.01 -3.75
N TYR A 28 -0.20 11.91 -4.82
CA TYR A 28 -0.37 10.65 -5.54
C TYR A 28 -0.51 10.90 -7.04
N GLU A 29 0.31 10.23 -7.83
CA GLU A 29 0.29 10.29 -9.29
C GLU A 29 0.60 8.91 -9.88
N PHE A 30 -0.10 8.55 -10.94
CA PHE A 30 0.23 7.37 -11.75
C PHE A 30 1.45 7.64 -12.61
N SER A 31 2.42 6.71 -12.62
CA SER A 31 3.53 6.74 -13.56
C SER A 31 3.10 6.18 -14.93
N ASP A 32 4.00 6.31 -15.89
CA ASP A 32 3.81 5.71 -17.21
C ASP A 32 3.67 4.18 -17.14
N ASN A 33 4.28 3.54 -16.12
CA ASN A 33 4.16 2.11 -15.91
C ASN A 33 2.72 1.71 -15.58
N GLU A 34 2.06 2.40 -14.65
CA GLU A 34 0.67 2.10 -14.30
C GLU A 34 -0.29 2.35 -15.48
N LYS A 35 -0.06 3.43 -16.24
CA LYS A 35 -0.83 3.76 -17.44
C LYS A 35 -0.71 2.66 -18.52
N LYS A 36 0.52 2.22 -18.79
CA LYS A 36 0.79 1.13 -19.74
C LYS A 36 0.23 -0.22 -19.26
N MET A 37 0.34 -0.51 -17.96
CA MET A 37 -0.25 -1.73 -17.39
C MET A 37 -1.77 -1.75 -17.55
N CYS A 38 -2.45 -0.63 -17.34
CA CYS A 38 -3.90 -0.54 -17.51
C CYS A 38 -4.29 -0.82 -18.97
N GLU A 39 -3.58 -0.24 -19.93
CA GLU A 39 -3.78 -0.49 -21.35
C GLU A 39 -3.52 -1.94 -21.74
N ASP A 40 -2.42 -2.53 -21.26
CA ASP A 40 -2.05 -3.92 -21.52
C ASP A 40 -3.09 -4.91 -20.96
N MET A 41 -3.54 -4.71 -19.72
CA MET A 41 -4.58 -5.53 -19.10
C MET A 41 -5.90 -5.47 -19.89
N ALA A 42 -6.29 -4.30 -20.37
CA ALA A 42 -7.50 -4.12 -21.16
C ALA A 42 -7.40 -4.86 -22.51
N ASN A 43 -6.24 -4.80 -23.16
CA ASN A 43 -5.98 -5.52 -24.41
C ASN A 43 -5.94 -7.05 -24.18
N ALA A 44 -5.22 -7.51 -23.18
CA ALA A 44 -5.15 -8.94 -22.83
C ALA A 44 -6.52 -9.52 -22.47
N GLY A 45 -7.33 -8.78 -21.72
CA GLY A 45 -8.70 -9.16 -21.40
C GLY A 45 -9.57 -9.30 -22.67
N LYS A 46 -9.46 -8.35 -23.61
CA LYS A 46 -10.14 -8.42 -24.89
C LYS A 46 -9.73 -9.67 -25.67
N GLU A 47 -8.44 -9.88 -25.86
CA GLU A 47 -7.91 -11.03 -26.59
C GLU A 47 -8.37 -12.37 -25.99
N MET A 48 -8.42 -12.45 -24.66
CA MET A 48 -8.87 -13.65 -23.95
C MET A 48 -10.35 -13.95 -24.22
N PHE A 49 -11.23 -12.95 -24.20
CA PHE A 49 -12.65 -13.11 -24.51
C PHE A 49 -12.88 -13.47 -25.97
N GLU A 50 -12.19 -12.82 -26.91
CA GLU A 50 -12.29 -13.12 -28.33
C GLU A 50 -11.80 -14.56 -28.63
N ALA A 51 -10.70 -15.01 -28.01
CA ALA A 51 -10.20 -16.37 -28.13
C ALA A 51 -11.19 -17.43 -27.57
N ALA A 52 -11.98 -17.06 -26.58
CA ALA A 52 -13.07 -17.89 -26.05
C ALA A 52 -14.35 -17.84 -26.90
N GLY A 53 -14.37 -17.12 -28.02
CA GLY A 53 -15.52 -16.97 -28.89
C GLY A 53 -16.61 -16.03 -28.35
N ILE A 54 -16.26 -15.16 -27.39
CA ILE A 54 -17.16 -14.17 -26.82
C ILE A 54 -17.01 -12.85 -27.58
N GLU A 55 -18.13 -12.28 -28.01
CA GLU A 55 -18.13 -10.96 -28.65
C GLU A 55 -17.81 -9.86 -27.64
N VAL A 56 -16.77 -9.07 -27.91
CA VAL A 56 -16.37 -7.93 -27.09
C VAL A 56 -16.96 -6.66 -27.66
N VAL A 57 -17.98 -6.13 -27.01
CA VAL A 57 -18.73 -4.93 -27.45
C VAL A 57 -18.05 -3.60 -27.10
N GLY A 58 -17.05 -3.62 -26.23
CA GLY A 58 -16.27 -2.45 -25.87
C GLY A 58 -15.14 -2.78 -24.91
N VAL A 59 -14.14 -1.92 -24.87
CA VAL A 59 -12.98 -2.03 -23.95
C VAL A 59 -12.74 -0.64 -23.36
N ASP A 60 -12.80 -0.54 -22.05
CA ASP A 60 -12.41 0.68 -21.34
C ASP A 60 -10.92 0.59 -20.97
N LYS A 61 -10.14 1.56 -21.43
CA LYS A 61 -8.70 1.70 -21.15
C LYS A 61 -8.42 2.88 -20.22
N ASN A 62 -9.43 3.53 -19.71
CA ASN A 62 -9.26 4.66 -18.84
C ASN A 62 -8.77 4.18 -17.46
N ILE A 63 -7.77 4.85 -16.95
CA ILE A 63 -7.35 4.70 -15.57
C ILE A 63 -8.28 5.56 -14.69
N LEU A 64 -8.65 5.05 -13.52
CA LEU A 64 -9.50 5.78 -12.59
C LEU A 64 -8.77 7.01 -12.02
N THR A 65 -9.53 7.88 -11.38
CA THR A 65 -8.99 9.05 -10.68
C THR A 65 -7.91 8.62 -9.68
N GLU A 66 -6.81 9.34 -9.69
CA GLU A 66 -5.69 9.12 -8.79
C GLU A 66 -6.12 9.19 -7.32
N GLY A 67 -5.66 8.24 -6.52
CA GLY A 67 -6.04 8.11 -5.12
C GLY A 67 -7.39 7.43 -4.87
N TRP A 68 -8.19 7.16 -5.88
CA TRP A 68 -9.43 6.41 -5.69
C TRP A 68 -9.13 4.91 -5.58
N SER A 69 -9.03 4.43 -4.36
CA SER A 69 -8.74 3.04 -4.04
C SER A 69 -9.48 2.61 -2.77
N ILE A 70 -9.52 1.31 -2.52
CA ILE A 70 -9.95 0.67 -1.28
C ILE A 70 -8.85 -0.22 -0.70
N HIS A 71 -7.64 -0.16 -1.27
CA HIS A 71 -6.48 -0.95 -0.87
C HIS A 71 -5.26 -0.05 -0.72
N GLU A 72 -5.37 0.99 0.10
CA GLU A 72 -4.28 1.90 0.43
C GLU A 72 -3.19 1.14 1.18
N LEU A 73 -1.98 1.14 0.63
CA LEU A 73 -0.84 0.38 1.13
C LEU A 73 0.44 1.21 1.04
N GLY A 74 1.42 0.92 1.89
CA GLY A 74 2.81 1.32 1.68
C GLY A 74 3.25 2.66 2.28
N THR A 75 2.40 3.38 3.03
CA THR A 75 2.78 4.66 3.65
C THR A 75 3.80 4.53 4.79
N ALA A 76 3.89 3.36 5.43
CA ALA A 76 4.88 3.03 6.46
C ALA A 76 5.59 1.71 6.12
N ARG A 77 6.10 1.60 4.88
CA ARG A 77 6.61 0.34 4.33
C ARG A 77 7.69 -0.31 5.16
N MET A 78 7.67 -1.64 5.19
CA MET A 78 8.75 -2.47 5.73
C MET A 78 10.00 -2.45 4.85
N GLY A 79 11.16 -2.68 5.47
CA GLY A 79 12.42 -2.88 4.79
C GLY A 79 13.55 -3.15 5.76
N THR A 80 14.73 -3.44 5.23
CA THR A 80 15.93 -3.73 6.04
C THR A 80 16.80 -2.50 6.31
N ASP A 81 16.63 -1.46 5.49
CA ASP A 81 17.40 -0.21 5.62
C ASP A 81 16.51 0.90 6.20
N PRO A 82 16.83 1.43 7.41
CA PRO A 82 16.06 2.51 8.04
C PRO A 82 16.09 3.83 7.24
N LYS A 83 16.98 3.98 6.27
CA LYS A 83 17.00 5.16 5.38
C LYS A 83 15.93 5.11 4.30
N THR A 84 15.41 3.93 3.99
CA THR A 84 14.47 3.72 2.89
C THR A 84 13.18 3.04 3.32
N SER A 85 13.02 2.74 4.62
CA SER A 85 11.84 2.11 5.20
C SER A 85 11.54 2.67 6.59
N VAL A 86 10.27 2.64 6.97
CA VAL A 86 9.81 3.06 8.31
C VAL A 86 9.87 1.90 9.29
N LEU A 87 9.57 0.70 8.83
CA LEU A 87 9.43 -0.51 9.64
C LEU A 87 10.44 -1.56 9.21
N ASN A 88 10.86 -2.38 10.18
CA ASN A 88 11.64 -3.59 9.93
C ASN A 88 10.74 -4.76 9.45
N GLN A 89 11.33 -5.92 9.24
CA GLN A 89 10.63 -7.13 8.80
C GLN A 89 9.53 -7.64 9.75
N PHE A 90 9.47 -7.16 10.98
CA PHE A 90 8.44 -7.50 11.99
C PHE A 90 7.44 -6.38 12.19
N GLN A 91 7.32 -5.46 11.25
CA GLN A 91 6.43 -4.29 11.34
C GLN A 91 6.72 -3.39 12.56
N GLN A 92 7.90 -3.49 13.12
CA GLN A 92 8.40 -2.65 14.20
C GLN A 92 9.12 -1.44 13.63
N SER A 93 8.90 -0.26 14.21
CA SER A 93 9.61 0.96 13.82
C SER A 93 11.12 0.83 14.00
N HIS A 94 11.88 1.32 13.03
CA HIS A 94 13.33 1.42 13.16
C HIS A 94 13.76 2.41 14.24
N ASP A 95 12.97 3.48 14.45
CA ASP A 95 13.32 4.58 15.36
C ASP A 95 12.77 4.38 16.77
N VAL A 96 11.63 3.69 16.92
CA VAL A 96 10.91 3.54 18.18
C VAL A 96 10.66 2.07 18.44
N LYS A 97 11.45 1.46 19.33
CA LYS A 97 11.46 0.01 19.58
C LYS A 97 10.13 -0.60 20.02
N ASN A 98 9.30 0.15 20.72
CA ASN A 98 7.99 -0.29 21.22
C ASN A 98 6.82 0.14 20.33
N LEU A 99 7.09 0.62 19.11
CA LEU A 99 6.08 1.00 18.14
C LEU A 99 6.01 -0.03 17.02
N PHE A 100 4.82 -0.58 16.79
CA PHE A 100 4.49 -1.51 15.70
C PHE A 100 3.33 -0.95 14.89
N VAL A 101 3.39 -1.07 13.56
CA VAL A 101 2.33 -0.67 12.63
C VAL A 101 1.94 -1.90 11.81
N VAL A 102 0.78 -2.48 12.13
CA VAL A 102 0.39 -3.83 11.69
C VAL A 102 -0.73 -3.85 10.65
N ASP A 103 -0.96 -2.73 10.01
CA ASP A 103 -1.96 -2.57 8.94
C ASP A 103 -1.34 -2.61 7.53
N GLY A 104 -2.14 -2.30 6.52
CA GLY A 104 -1.71 -2.30 5.12
C GLY A 104 -0.61 -1.29 4.78
N SER A 105 -0.40 -0.25 5.60
CA SER A 105 0.66 0.73 5.39
C SER A 105 2.07 0.10 5.41
N SER A 106 2.23 -1.03 6.09
CA SER A 106 3.49 -1.77 6.19
C SER A 106 3.92 -2.48 4.89
N HIS A 107 3.02 -2.64 3.92
CA HIS A 107 3.32 -3.32 2.66
C HIS A 107 4.27 -2.51 1.77
N VAL A 108 5.10 -3.20 0.98
CA VAL A 108 5.99 -2.58 -0.02
C VAL A 108 5.38 -2.48 -1.40
N SER A 109 4.38 -3.31 -1.69
CA SER A 109 3.63 -3.31 -2.95
C SER A 109 2.29 -3.99 -2.77
N ALA A 110 1.37 -3.76 -3.70
CA ALA A 110 0.11 -4.46 -3.80
C ALA A 110 0.13 -5.48 -4.94
N SER A 111 -0.57 -6.60 -4.76
CA SER A 111 -0.91 -7.54 -5.84
C SER A 111 -2.32 -7.25 -6.36
N CYS A 112 -2.80 -8.10 -7.29
CA CYS A 112 -4.18 -8.03 -7.80
C CYS A 112 -5.22 -8.60 -6.81
N GLN A 113 -4.80 -9.32 -5.76
CA GLN A 113 -5.68 -9.87 -4.74
C GLN A 113 -5.93 -8.86 -3.61
N ASN A 114 -7.10 -9.03 -2.94
CA ASN A 114 -7.44 -8.25 -1.76
C ASN A 114 -6.43 -8.52 -0.63
N PRO A 115 -5.89 -7.50 0.05
CA PRO A 115 -4.74 -7.66 0.94
C PRO A 115 -5.06 -8.12 2.37
N THR A 116 -6.34 -8.19 2.77
CA THR A 116 -6.76 -8.38 4.17
C THR A 116 -6.14 -9.63 4.81
N TRP A 117 -6.15 -10.78 4.12
CA TRP A 117 -5.54 -12.01 4.66
C TRP A 117 -4.04 -11.87 4.90
N THR A 118 -3.33 -11.17 4.01
CA THR A 118 -1.90 -10.90 4.17
C THR A 118 -1.65 -9.95 5.33
N ILE A 119 -2.48 -8.89 5.48
CA ILE A 119 -2.43 -7.98 6.63
C ILE A 119 -2.58 -8.76 7.94
N MET A 120 -3.59 -9.62 8.04
CA MET A 120 -3.84 -10.42 9.24
C MET A 120 -2.69 -11.39 9.56
N ALA A 121 -2.13 -12.06 8.56
CA ALA A 121 -1.01 -12.97 8.72
C ALA A 121 0.26 -12.25 9.20
N LEU A 122 0.56 -11.08 8.64
CA LEU A 122 1.69 -10.26 9.05
C LEU A 122 1.48 -9.69 10.46
N ALA A 123 0.28 -9.22 10.79
CA ALA A 123 -0.07 -8.73 12.12
C ALA A 123 0.12 -9.84 13.17
N TRP A 124 -0.34 -11.07 12.89
CA TRP A 124 -0.14 -12.21 13.78
C TRP A 124 1.35 -12.46 14.06
N ARG A 125 2.16 -12.57 13.00
CA ARG A 125 3.61 -12.75 13.12
C ARG A 125 4.28 -11.65 13.94
N SER A 126 3.86 -10.40 13.74
CA SER A 126 4.39 -9.26 14.47
C SER A 126 4.00 -9.26 15.94
N CYS A 127 2.77 -9.71 16.27
CA CYS A 127 2.33 -9.87 17.65
C CYS A 127 3.09 -10.99 18.38
N GLU A 128 3.42 -12.10 17.70
CA GLU A 128 4.26 -13.16 18.28
C GLU A 128 5.67 -12.62 18.59
N HIS A 129 6.27 -11.90 17.64
CA HIS A 129 7.57 -11.25 17.85
C HIS A 129 7.52 -10.22 19.01
N LEU A 130 6.52 -9.37 19.05
CA LEU A 130 6.32 -8.40 20.14
C LEU A 130 6.24 -9.10 21.50
N ALA A 131 5.45 -10.17 21.61
CA ALA A 131 5.29 -10.92 22.85
C ALA A 131 6.60 -11.56 23.31
N ASP A 132 7.41 -12.04 22.38
CA ASP A 132 8.72 -12.64 22.71
C ASP A 132 9.75 -11.58 23.13
N GLU A 133 9.80 -10.44 22.43
CA GLU A 133 10.70 -9.34 22.80
C GLU A 133 10.31 -8.69 24.14
N PHE A 134 9.01 -8.58 24.41
CA PHE A 134 8.51 -8.13 25.70
C PHE A 134 8.95 -9.05 26.85
N LYS A 135 8.82 -10.39 26.69
CA LYS A 135 9.27 -11.37 27.70
C LYS A 135 10.77 -11.32 27.95
N ARG A 136 11.57 -10.95 26.92
CA ARG A 136 13.02 -10.79 27.01
C ARG A 136 13.46 -9.45 27.62
N GLY A 137 12.53 -8.50 27.81
CA GLY A 137 12.83 -7.16 28.29
C GLY A 137 13.51 -6.26 27.25
N ASN A 138 13.28 -6.51 25.97
CA ASN A 138 13.88 -5.76 24.86
C ASN A 138 13.03 -4.56 24.39
N LEU A 139 11.80 -4.46 24.88
CA LEU A 139 10.82 -3.41 24.53
C LEU A 139 10.60 -2.45 25.69
#